data_569947d22e0ad148178ac3d281aac8f5
#
_entry.id   569947d22e0ad148178ac3d281aac8f5
#
_cell.length_a   1.000
_cell.length_b   1.000
_cell.length_c   1.000
_cell.angle_alpha   90.00
_cell.angle_beta   90.00
_cell.angle_gamma   90.00
#
_symmetry.space_group_name_H-M   'P 1'
#
loop_
_entity.id
_entity.type
_entity.pdbx_description
1 polymer ?
#
loop_
_entity_poly.entity_id
_entity_poly.type
_entity_poly.pdbx_seq_one_letter_code
_entity_poly.pdbx_strand_id
1 'polypeptide(L)'
;MLVCYSNISTNSQLTNKRVSRDDEPPQELDFDGLSARTADAPLEIPEHLPCRMPVVSQDRFMDSPVYPALETNVNAAAMSFSQEEIPVVRSQWSIERHGEDTPFRHHSVIRKYIEDLFNRRGYQDLVQYNTTVERAIKDPNSQKWVLTVRLTEVVDGVKSDYWWSEEYDAVVVASGHYAVPFIPAIPGLKEFAARYPGSVQHTKHYRGPEKYRGKVNEFPPWQF
;
A
#
# COMPACT_ATOMS: atom_id res chain seq x y z
N MET A 1 -8.28 -19.06 8.53
CA MET A 1 -7.78 -18.42 7.28
C MET A 1 -7.52 -16.97 7.64
N LEU A 2 -6.27 -16.56 7.70
CA LEU A 2 -5.89 -15.17 7.96
C LEU A 2 -5.66 -14.49 6.63
N VAL A 3 -6.35 -13.37 6.38
CA VAL A 3 -6.06 -12.49 5.24
C VAL A 3 -5.18 -11.37 5.76
N CYS A 4 -3.88 -11.43 5.45
CA CYS A 4 -2.95 -10.37 5.83
C CYS A 4 -3.06 -9.22 4.84
N TYR A 5 -3.73 -8.15 5.22
CA TYR A 5 -3.58 -6.85 4.58
C TYR A 5 -2.41 -6.11 5.23
N SER A 6 -1.31 -5.98 4.53
CA SER A 6 -0.27 -5.05 4.95
C SER A 6 -0.84 -3.63 4.87
N ASN A 7 -0.92 -2.97 6.04
CA ASN A 7 -1.13 -1.53 6.18
C ASN A 7 -2.50 -0.94 5.87
N ILE A 8 -3.54 -1.41 6.57
CA ILE A 8 -4.71 -0.56 6.78
C ILE A 8 -4.60 0.04 8.19
N SER A 9 -4.12 1.27 8.32
CA SER A 9 -4.23 1.98 9.60
C SER A 9 -5.68 2.42 9.79
N THR A 10 -6.29 1.92 10.83
CA THR A 10 -7.55 2.45 11.30
C THR A 10 -7.31 3.51 12.36
N ASN A 11 -7.32 4.75 11.96
CA ASN A 11 -8.05 5.70 12.76
C ASN A 11 -9.51 5.60 12.33
N SER A 12 -10.45 5.63 13.26
CA SER A 12 -11.90 5.58 13.11
C SER A 12 -12.53 6.73 12.30
N GLN A 13 -11.74 7.37 11.53
CA GLN A 13 -12.06 8.23 10.42
C GLN A 13 -11.31 7.66 9.22
N LEU A 14 -11.97 6.81 8.44
CA LEU A 14 -11.68 6.59 7.02
C LEU A 14 -11.94 7.89 6.24
N THR A 15 -11.58 9.00 6.85
CA THR A 15 -11.47 10.27 6.18
C THR A 15 -10.22 10.23 5.33
N ASN A 16 -10.34 10.58 4.10
CA ASN A 16 -9.44 11.09 3.06
C ASN A 16 -7.94 11.31 3.38
N LYS A 17 -7.44 10.88 4.54
CA LYS A 17 -6.09 11.14 5.05
C LYS A 17 -4.99 10.23 4.48
N ARG A 18 -5.34 9.34 3.54
CA ARG A 18 -4.35 8.49 2.85
C ARG A 18 -4.30 8.63 1.33
N VAL A 19 -5.08 9.50 0.78
CA VAL A 19 -4.65 10.17 -0.44
C VAL A 19 -3.49 11.03 0.04
N SER A 20 -2.27 10.70 -0.35
CA SER A 20 -1.08 11.42 0.09
C SER A 20 -1.31 12.91 -0.01
N ARG A 21 -0.96 13.62 1.02
CA ARG A 21 -1.08 15.06 1.08
C ARG A 21 -0.22 15.66 -0.01
N ASP A 22 -0.77 16.61 -0.73
CA ASP A 22 -0.03 17.39 -1.74
C ASP A 22 1.14 18.18 -1.12
N ASP A 23 1.17 18.27 0.22
CA ASP A 23 2.12 19.00 1.04
C ASP A 23 3.22 18.12 1.65
N GLU A 24 3.19 16.78 1.47
CA GLU A 24 4.30 15.93 1.88
C GLU A 24 5.48 16.11 0.91
N PRO A 25 6.68 16.40 1.41
CA PRO A 25 7.84 16.44 0.55
C PRO A 25 7.98 15.09 -0.16
N PRO A 26 8.32 15.08 -1.46
CA PRO A 26 8.56 13.83 -2.16
C PRO A 26 9.64 13.06 -1.42
N GLN A 27 9.37 11.80 -1.13
CA GLN A 27 10.35 10.89 -0.54
C GLN A 27 11.59 10.92 -1.43
N GLU A 28 12.76 11.17 -0.86
CA GLU A 28 14.00 11.14 -1.63
C GLU A 28 14.15 9.76 -2.28
N LEU A 29 14.45 9.79 -3.57
CA LEU A 29 14.70 8.55 -4.29
C LEU A 29 16.06 8.03 -3.88
N ASP A 30 16.08 6.91 -3.18
CA ASP A 30 17.31 6.19 -2.86
C ASP A 30 17.78 5.41 -4.09
N PHE A 31 18.68 6.01 -4.85
CA PHE A 31 19.26 5.38 -6.03
C PHE A 31 20.26 4.27 -5.69
N ASP A 32 20.79 4.23 -4.48
CA ASP A 32 21.72 3.20 -4.02
C ASP A 32 20.97 2.03 -3.37
N GLY A 33 19.81 2.28 -2.79
CA GLY A 33 18.96 1.29 -2.14
C GLY A 33 18.19 0.35 -3.08
N LEU A 34 18.34 0.53 -4.38
CA LEU A 34 17.70 -0.32 -5.40
C LEU A 34 18.00 -1.80 -5.26
N SER A 35 19.24 -2.13 -4.89
CA SER A 35 19.69 -3.49 -4.64
C SER A 35 19.44 -3.90 -3.20
N ALA A 36 19.31 -2.96 -2.30
CA ALA A 36 19.36 -3.21 -0.88
C ALA A 36 17.98 -3.36 -0.27
N ARG A 37 16.90 -3.27 -0.87
CA ARG A 37 15.56 -3.50 -0.29
C ARG A 37 15.53 -3.45 1.26
N THR A 38 16.22 -2.48 1.82
CA THR A 38 16.42 -2.37 3.27
C THR A 38 15.08 -2.25 4.02
N ALA A 39 14.10 -1.67 3.37
CA ALA A 39 12.74 -1.61 3.89
C ALA A 39 12.03 -2.98 3.92
N ASP A 40 12.50 -3.93 3.12
CA ASP A 40 11.98 -5.30 3.05
C ASP A 40 12.87 -6.27 3.85
N ALA A 41 13.99 -5.80 4.42
CA ALA A 41 14.85 -6.65 5.22
C ALA A 41 14.06 -7.23 6.41
N PRO A 42 14.16 -8.54 6.68
CA PRO A 42 13.51 -9.11 7.84
C PRO A 42 14.00 -8.46 9.12
N LEU A 43 13.09 -8.17 10.02
CA LEU A 43 13.45 -7.75 11.36
C LEU A 43 13.97 -8.95 12.16
N GLU A 44 14.87 -8.68 13.10
CA GLU A 44 15.25 -9.64 14.11
C GLU A 44 14.03 -9.96 14.99
N ILE A 45 13.66 -11.22 15.05
CA ILE A 45 12.52 -11.68 15.85
C ILE A 45 12.99 -11.80 17.30
N PRO A 46 12.25 -11.23 18.27
CA PRO A 46 12.56 -11.40 19.69
C PRO A 46 12.64 -12.86 20.09
N GLU A 47 13.63 -13.18 20.92
CA GLU A 47 13.88 -14.56 21.35
C GLU A 47 12.70 -15.18 22.12
N HIS A 48 12.01 -14.35 22.91
CA HIS A 48 10.87 -14.77 23.70
C HIS A 48 9.59 -14.05 23.26
N LEU A 49 8.53 -14.80 22.98
CA LEU A 49 7.21 -14.30 22.61
C LEU A 49 6.13 -14.88 23.55
N PRO A 50 5.08 -14.10 23.90
CA PRO A 50 4.86 -12.71 23.52
C PRO A 50 5.73 -11.73 24.32
N CYS A 51 6.08 -10.60 23.71
CA CYS A 51 6.84 -9.56 24.39
C CYS A 51 6.51 -8.15 23.89
N ARG A 52 6.96 -7.12 24.64
CA ARG A 52 6.93 -5.72 24.24
C ARG A 52 8.34 -5.23 24.02
N MET A 53 8.52 -4.52 22.91
CA MET A 53 9.80 -3.95 22.49
C MET A 53 9.64 -2.46 22.16
N PRO A 54 10.72 -1.69 22.16
CA PRO A 54 10.71 -0.36 21.57
C PRO A 54 10.21 -0.40 20.11
N VAL A 55 9.58 0.69 19.67
CA VAL A 55 9.10 0.78 18.28
C VAL A 55 10.25 0.62 17.31
N VAL A 56 10.05 -0.25 16.34
CA VAL A 56 11.01 -0.45 15.25
C VAL A 56 11.10 0.82 14.41
N SER A 57 12.33 1.28 14.19
CA SER A 57 12.62 2.48 13.37
C SER A 57 12.75 2.19 11.88
N GLN A 58 12.54 0.95 11.45
CA GLN A 58 12.63 0.59 10.04
C GLN A 58 11.52 1.26 9.24
N ASP A 59 11.91 2.00 8.22
CA ASP A 59 10.96 2.60 7.29
C ASP A 59 10.16 1.53 6.55
N ARG A 60 8.86 1.79 6.41
CA ARG A 60 7.94 0.98 5.62
C ARG A 60 7.39 1.83 4.48
N PHE A 61 7.35 1.29 3.29
CA PHE A 61 6.72 1.95 2.14
C PHE A 61 5.19 1.88 2.27
N MET A 62 4.65 2.75 3.13
CA MET A 62 3.22 2.75 3.47
C MET A 62 2.40 3.67 2.59
N ASP A 63 3.04 4.52 1.79
CA ASP A 63 2.35 5.50 0.97
C ASP A 63 1.58 4.83 -0.15
N SER A 64 0.34 5.24 -0.31
CA SER A 64 -0.48 4.77 -1.42
C SER A 64 -0.07 5.44 -2.73
N PRO A 65 -0.02 4.72 -3.85
CA PRO A 65 0.13 5.32 -5.18
C PRO A 65 -1.17 5.98 -5.68
N VAL A 66 -2.24 5.89 -4.92
CA VAL A 66 -3.55 6.48 -5.28
C VAL A 66 -3.47 8.00 -5.21
N TYR A 67 -3.87 8.68 -6.27
CA TYR A 67 -3.96 10.13 -6.37
C TYR A 67 -5.41 10.59 -6.60
N PRO A 68 -5.76 11.86 -6.33
CA PRO A 68 -7.14 12.33 -6.30
C PRO A 68 -7.95 12.06 -7.58
N ALA A 69 -7.31 12.15 -8.72
CA ALA A 69 -7.93 11.97 -10.04
C ALA A 69 -7.79 10.55 -10.60
N LEU A 70 -7.42 9.56 -9.78
CA LEU A 70 -7.22 8.20 -10.25
C LEU A 70 -8.54 7.54 -10.63
N GLU A 71 -8.58 7.00 -11.84
CA GLU A 71 -9.67 6.18 -12.36
C GLU A 71 -9.16 4.80 -12.74
N THR A 72 -10.07 3.84 -12.84
CA THR A 72 -9.72 2.53 -13.39
C THR A 72 -9.33 2.67 -14.87
N ASN A 73 -8.37 1.91 -15.30
CA ASN A 73 -7.94 1.83 -16.71
C ASN A 73 -8.59 0.67 -17.47
N VAL A 74 -9.47 -0.07 -16.79
CA VAL A 74 -10.25 -1.18 -17.33
C VAL A 74 -11.72 -0.98 -17.01
N ASN A 75 -12.59 -1.59 -17.82
CA ASN A 75 -14.02 -1.58 -17.59
C ASN A 75 -14.34 -2.25 -16.24
N ALA A 76 -15.28 -1.64 -15.49
CA ALA A 76 -15.74 -2.15 -14.21
C ALA A 76 -16.21 -3.61 -14.27
N ALA A 77 -16.84 -4.05 -15.35
CA ALA A 77 -17.28 -5.44 -15.52
C ALA A 77 -16.10 -6.42 -15.50
N ALA A 78 -14.95 -6.05 -16.08
CA ALA A 78 -13.74 -6.90 -16.07
C ALA A 78 -13.04 -6.95 -14.71
N MET A 79 -13.32 -5.98 -13.82
CA MET A 79 -12.75 -5.90 -12.47
C MET A 79 -13.69 -6.46 -11.39
N SER A 80 -14.93 -6.73 -11.73
CA SER A 80 -15.94 -7.23 -10.78
C SER A 80 -15.61 -8.66 -10.33
N PHE A 81 -15.90 -8.94 -9.06
CA PHE A 81 -15.99 -10.34 -8.63
C PHE A 81 -17.21 -11.00 -9.28
N SER A 82 -17.09 -12.28 -9.60
CA SER A 82 -18.15 -13.01 -10.33
C SER A 82 -19.52 -13.04 -9.62
N GLN A 83 -19.53 -12.86 -8.31
CA GLN A 83 -20.73 -12.87 -7.48
C GLN A 83 -21.12 -11.48 -6.95
N GLU A 84 -20.31 -10.48 -7.20
CA GLU A 84 -20.43 -9.15 -6.63
C GLU A 84 -19.97 -8.12 -7.67
N GLU A 85 -20.90 -7.54 -8.38
CA GLU A 85 -20.57 -6.58 -9.42
C GLU A 85 -20.20 -5.21 -8.84
N ILE A 86 -19.24 -4.55 -9.46
CA ILE A 86 -18.94 -3.15 -9.16
C ILE A 86 -20.14 -2.30 -9.58
N PRO A 87 -20.65 -1.42 -8.70
CA PRO A 87 -21.82 -0.60 -8.98
C PRO A 87 -21.68 0.24 -10.25
N VAL A 88 -22.79 0.40 -10.97
CA VAL A 88 -22.88 1.27 -12.16
C VAL A 88 -22.91 2.75 -11.78
N VAL A 89 -22.23 3.11 -10.69
CA VAL A 89 -22.11 4.49 -10.22
C VAL A 89 -20.91 5.13 -10.89
N ARG A 90 -21.12 6.27 -11.51
CA ARG A 90 -20.08 7.08 -12.11
C ARG A 90 -19.90 8.35 -11.31
N SER A 91 -18.66 8.75 -11.07
CA SER A 91 -18.39 10.04 -10.43
C SER A 91 -18.65 11.17 -11.43
N GLN A 92 -18.98 12.34 -10.92
CA GLN A 92 -19.10 13.55 -11.76
C GLN A 92 -17.80 13.81 -12.53
N TRP A 93 -16.65 13.58 -11.90
CA TRP A 93 -15.33 13.67 -12.50
C TRP A 93 -15.17 12.75 -13.73
N SER A 94 -15.61 11.50 -13.62
CA SER A 94 -15.53 10.54 -14.74
C SER A 94 -16.45 10.93 -15.89
N ILE A 95 -17.66 11.42 -15.58
CA ILE A 95 -18.66 11.86 -16.57
C ILE A 95 -18.13 13.06 -17.37
N GLU A 96 -17.57 14.04 -16.68
CA GLU A 96 -17.02 15.25 -17.33
C GLU A 96 -15.86 14.96 -18.28
N ARG A 97 -15.06 13.94 -17.97
CA ARG A 97 -13.90 13.56 -18.80
C ARG A 97 -14.20 12.61 -19.94
N HIS A 98 -15.14 11.69 -19.74
CA HIS A 98 -15.34 10.55 -20.64
C HIS A 98 -16.78 10.38 -21.10
N GLY A 99 -17.68 11.24 -20.65
CA GLY A 99 -19.12 11.17 -20.98
C GLY A 99 -19.91 10.28 -20.01
N GLU A 100 -21.23 10.35 -20.14
CA GLU A 100 -22.18 9.67 -19.24
C GLU A 100 -22.06 8.13 -19.27
N ASP A 101 -21.63 7.58 -20.39
CA ASP A 101 -21.50 6.12 -20.58
C ASP A 101 -20.11 5.58 -20.26
N THR A 102 -19.27 6.37 -19.60
CA THR A 102 -17.89 5.96 -19.27
C THR A 102 -17.84 4.57 -18.63
N PRO A 103 -16.98 3.67 -19.11
CA PRO A 103 -16.77 2.35 -18.50
C PRO A 103 -15.89 2.42 -17.25
N PHE A 104 -15.21 3.55 -17.05
CA PHE A 104 -14.25 3.73 -15.97
C PHE A 104 -14.91 4.16 -14.65
N ARG A 105 -14.24 3.87 -13.54
CA ARG A 105 -14.70 4.23 -12.21
C ARG A 105 -13.61 4.99 -11.49
N HIS A 106 -13.99 6.08 -10.86
CA HIS A 106 -13.11 6.81 -9.96
C HIS A 106 -12.73 5.92 -8.76
N HIS A 107 -11.51 6.06 -8.25
CA HIS A 107 -11.01 5.23 -7.14
C HIS A 107 -11.93 5.22 -5.92
N SER A 108 -12.65 6.32 -5.64
CA SER A 108 -13.59 6.39 -4.52
C SER A 108 -14.78 5.44 -4.66
N VAL A 109 -15.22 5.15 -5.88
CA VAL A 109 -16.30 4.18 -6.16
C VAL A 109 -15.79 2.77 -5.85
N ILE A 110 -14.58 2.45 -6.28
CA ILE A 110 -13.96 1.16 -5.99
C ILE A 110 -13.72 0.99 -4.50
N ARG A 111 -13.22 2.03 -3.83
CA ARG A 111 -13.03 2.00 -2.37
C ARG A 111 -14.34 1.70 -1.65
N LYS A 112 -15.41 2.46 -2.00
CA LYS A 112 -16.73 2.25 -1.39
C LYS A 112 -17.27 0.85 -1.65
N TYR A 113 -17.09 0.33 -2.85
CA TYR A 113 -17.49 -1.03 -3.19
C TYR A 113 -16.83 -2.08 -2.28
N ILE A 114 -15.54 -1.98 -2.05
CA ILE A 114 -14.81 -2.90 -1.15
C ILE A 114 -15.25 -2.71 0.31
N GLU A 115 -15.42 -1.45 0.76
CA GLU A 115 -15.94 -1.15 2.10
C GLU A 115 -17.34 -1.77 2.32
N ASP A 116 -18.24 -1.63 1.33
CA ASP A 116 -19.59 -2.19 1.41
C ASP A 116 -19.59 -3.73 1.43
N LEU A 117 -18.70 -4.38 0.68
CA LEU A 117 -18.50 -5.83 0.75
C LEU A 117 -18.07 -6.28 2.13
N PHE A 118 -17.11 -5.60 2.72
CA PHE A 118 -16.62 -5.87 4.05
C PHE A 118 -17.72 -5.74 5.10
N ASN A 119 -18.44 -4.61 5.05
CA ASN A 119 -19.51 -4.29 6.01
C ASN A 119 -20.67 -5.29 5.95
N ARG A 120 -21.09 -5.66 4.75
CA ARG A 120 -22.20 -6.62 4.56
C ARG A 120 -21.89 -8.02 5.08
N ARG A 121 -20.63 -8.41 5.10
CA ARG A 121 -20.20 -9.75 5.48
C ARG A 121 -19.74 -9.84 6.95
N GLY A 122 -19.69 -8.72 7.66
CA GLY A 122 -19.26 -8.68 9.06
C GLY A 122 -17.78 -9.04 9.27
N TYR A 123 -16.94 -8.79 8.27
CA TYR A 123 -15.51 -9.15 8.33
C TYR A 123 -14.67 -8.19 9.16
N GLN A 124 -15.23 -7.03 9.56
CA GLN A 124 -14.50 -6.02 10.33
C GLN A 124 -13.92 -6.58 11.63
N ASP A 125 -14.70 -7.41 12.32
CA ASP A 125 -14.31 -7.99 13.60
C ASP A 125 -13.22 -9.07 13.48
N LEU A 126 -12.97 -9.54 12.25
CA LEU A 126 -11.94 -10.53 11.96
C LEU A 126 -10.61 -9.90 11.54
N VAL A 127 -10.56 -8.57 11.38
CA VAL A 127 -9.36 -7.87 10.90
C VAL A 127 -8.59 -7.28 12.06
N GLN A 128 -7.35 -7.65 12.17
CA GLN A 128 -6.41 -7.01 13.09
C GLN A 128 -5.67 -5.90 12.35
N TYR A 129 -6.05 -4.66 12.63
CA TYR A 129 -5.44 -3.49 12.03
C TYR A 129 -4.11 -3.13 12.70
N ASN A 130 -3.26 -2.37 11.98
CA ASN A 130 -1.93 -1.96 12.42
C ASN A 130 -1.00 -3.12 12.80
N THR A 131 -1.34 -4.32 12.34
CA THR A 131 -0.62 -5.55 12.62
C THR A 131 0.18 -5.96 11.40
N THR A 132 1.48 -6.16 11.59
CA THR A 132 2.40 -6.57 10.54
C THR A 132 2.78 -8.03 10.75
N VAL A 133 2.72 -8.84 9.69
CA VAL A 133 3.31 -10.18 9.70
C VAL A 133 4.79 -10.03 9.37
N GLU A 134 5.64 -10.32 10.34
CA GLU A 134 7.11 -10.19 10.20
C GLU A 134 7.75 -11.51 9.75
N ARG A 135 7.13 -12.63 10.07
CA ARG A 135 7.63 -13.95 9.67
C ARG A 135 6.47 -14.94 9.49
N ALA A 136 6.54 -15.77 8.47
CA ALA A 136 5.66 -16.90 8.25
C ALA A 136 6.50 -18.16 7.97
N ILE A 137 6.36 -19.17 8.82
CA ILE A 137 7.10 -20.44 8.68
C ILE A 137 6.11 -21.59 8.79
N LYS A 138 6.26 -22.57 7.92
CA LYS A 138 5.50 -23.83 8.06
C LYS A 138 6.25 -24.77 8.98
N ASP A 139 5.63 -25.13 10.11
CA ASP A 139 6.18 -26.10 11.03
C ASP A 139 6.17 -27.51 10.38
N PRO A 140 7.30 -28.18 10.25
CA PRO A 140 7.39 -29.48 9.60
C PRO A 140 6.68 -30.59 10.40
N ASN A 141 6.51 -30.43 11.71
CA ASN A 141 5.91 -31.45 12.57
C ASN A 141 4.39 -31.33 12.58
N SER A 142 3.86 -30.16 12.90
CA SER A 142 2.42 -29.91 12.95
C SER A 142 1.78 -29.66 11.60
N GLN A 143 2.61 -29.36 10.56
CA GLN A 143 2.16 -28.91 9.25
C GLN A 143 1.36 -27.60 9.26
N LYS A 144 1.32 -26.89 10.37
CA LYS A 144 0.68 -25.59 10.52
C LYS A 144 1.63 -24.45 10.13
N TRP A 145 1.04 -23.33 9.78
CA TRP A 145 1.76 -22.09 9.60
C TRP A 145 1.88 -21.35 10.91
N VAL A 146 3.10 -21.04 11.32
CA VAL A 146 3.39 -20.18 12.47
C VAL A 146 3.69 -18.78 11.94
N LEU A 147 2.84 -17.83 12.29
CA LEU A 147 3.03 -16.42 11.98
C LEU A 147 3.58 -15.69 13.19
N THR A 148 4.68 -14.97 13.02
CA THR A 148 5.13 -13.99 13.98
C THR A 148 4.62 -12.63 13.55
N VAL A 149 3.88 -11.98 14.43
CA VAL A 149 3.18 -10.74 14.16
C VAL A 149 3.56 -9.65 15.15
N ARG A 150 3.43 -8.41 14.70
CA ARG A 150 3.79 -7.22 15.47
C ARG A 150 2.69 -6.17 15.34
N LEU A 151 2.25 -5.65 16.47
CA LEU A 151 1.30 -4.53 16.57
C LEU A 151 1.99 -3.33 17.21
N THR A 152 2.00 -2.19 16.53
CA THR A 152 2.43 -0.94 17.13
C THR A 152 1.24 -0.26 17.81
N GLU A 153 1.33 -0.08 19.12
CA GLU A 153 0.26 0.51 19.92
C GLU A 153 0.79 1.51 20.95
N VAL A 154 -0.11 2.30 21.52
CA VAL A 154 0.19 3.21 22.63
C VAL A 154 -0.46 2.68 23.89
N VAL A 155 0.34 2.35 24.88
CA VAL A 155 -0.12 1.92 26.20
C VAL A 155 0.44 2.89 27.24
N ASP A 156 -0.43 3.46 28.06
CA ASP A 156 -0.08 4.46 29.10
C ASP A 156 0.76 5.64 28.55
N GLY A 157 0.45 6.07 27.32
CA GLY A 157 1.13 7.18 26.65
C GLY A 157 2.50 6.80 26.02
N VAL A 158 2.94 5.55 26.16
CA VAL A 158 4.18 5.06 25.59
C VAL A 158 3.88 4.24 24.33
N LYS A 159 4.51 4.60 23.22
CA LYS A 159 4.42 3.87 21.97
C LYS A 159 5.38 2.69 22.01
N SER A 160 4.88 1.46 21.79
CA SER A 160 5.65 0.23 21.81
C SER A 160 5.15 -0.75 20.76
N ASP A 161 5.98 -1.71 20.40
CA ASP A 161 5.64 -2.84 19.54
C ASP A 161 5.35 -4.07 20.40
N TYR A 162 4.15 -4.61 20.28
CA TYR A 162 3.76 -5.88 20.86
C TYR A 162 3.95 -6.98 19.83
N TRP A 163 4.69 -7.99 20.19
CA TRP A 163 5.05 -9.15 19.37
C TRP A 163 4.45 -10.41 19.91
N TRP A 164 3.88 -11.26 19.03
CA TRP A 164 3.38 -12.59 19.40
C TRP A 164 3.41 -13.54 18.20
N SER A 165 3.12 -14.81 18.44
CA SER A 165 2.97 -15.82 17.39
C SER A 165 1.60 -16.45 17.43
N GLU A 166 1.08 -16.80 16.25
CA GLU A 166 -0.18 -17.51 16.08
C GLU A 166 -0.02 -18.65 15.06
N GLU A 167 -0.82 -19.71 15.22
CA GLU A 167 -0.81 -20.86 14.33
C GLU A 167 -2.06 -20.89 13.44
N TYR A 168 -1.86 -21.25 12.16
CA TYR A 168 -2.92 -21.33 11.18
C TYR A 168 -2.76 -22.56 10.28
N ASP A 169 -3.88 -23.12 9.84
CA ASP A 169 -3.87 -24.23 8.88
C ASP A 169 -3.48 -23.79 7.47
N ALA A 170 -3.80 -22.54 7.11
CA ALA A 170 -3.47 -21.95 5.81
C ALA A 170 -3.23 -20.44 5.92
N VAL A 171 -2.37 -19.92 5.06
CA VAL A 171 -2.08 -18.48 4.93
C VAL A 171 -2.32 -18.06 3.48
N VAL A 172 -3.06 -16.96 3.31
CA VAL A 172 -3.24 -16.29 2.02
C VAL A 172 -2.46 -14.98 2.03
N VAL A 173 -1.50 -14.86 1.14
CA VAL A 173 -0.73 -13.62 0.95
C VAL A 173 -1.48 -12.74 -0.02
N ALA A 174 -1.96 -11.59 0.45
CA ALA A 174 -2.71 -10.60 -0.33
C ALA A 174 -2.16 -9.17 -0.09
N SER A 175 -0.84 -9.05 0.04
CA SER A 175 -0.15 -7.81 0.40
C SER A 175 -0.05 -6.78 -0.73
N GLY A 176 -0.38 -7.16 -1.96
CA GLY A 176 -0.10 -6.36 -3.15
C GLY A 176 1.40 -6.32 -3.48
N HIS A 177 1.76 -5.59 -4.55
CA HIS A 177 3.14 -5.51 -5.03
C HIS A 177 3.56 -4.09 -5.47
N TYR A 178 2.73 -3.08 -5.22
CA TYR A 178 3.04 -1.69 -5.59
C TYR A 178 3.51 -0.82 -4.41
N ALA A 179 3.80 -1.43 -3.26
CA ALA A 179 4.22 -0.68 -2.09
C ALA A 179 5.64 -0.13 -2.24
N VAL A 180 6.58 -0.94 -2.74
CA VAL A 180 7.99 -0.57 -2.89
C VAL A 180 8.24 -0.04 -4.30
N PRO A 181 8.72 1.21 -4.47
CA PRO A 181 9.06 1.73 -5.79
C PRO A 181 10.29 0.99 -6.34
N PHE A 182 10.22 0.57 -7.58
CA PHE A 182 11.37 0.01 -8.30
C PHE A 182 12.00 1.11 -9.16
N ILE A 183 13.26 1.39 -8.95
CA ILE A 183 14.05 2.33 -9.77
C ILE A 183 15.07 1.52 -10.57
N PRO A 184 15.00 1.50 -11.89
CA PRO A 184 15.95 0.75 -12.71
C PRO A 184 17.37 1.35 -12.62
N ALA A 185 18.39 0.51 -12.73
CA ALA A 185 19.78 0.92 -12.77
C ALA A 185 20.11 1.54 -14.14
N ILE A 186 19.78 2.81 -14.31
CA ILE A 186 20.06 3.59 -15.53
C ILE A 186 21.39 4.33 -15.33
N PRO A 187 22.42 4.08 -16.15
CA PRO A 187 23.68 4.82 -16.07
C PRO A 187 23.47 6.33 -16.16
N GLY A 188 24.02 7.07 -15.22
CA GLY A 188 23.93 8.54 -15.17
C GLY A 188 22.65 9.09 -14.53
N LEU A 189 21.67 8.25 -14.16
CA LEU A 189 20.40 8.72 -13.56
C LEU A 189 20.62 9.38 -12.20
N LYS A 190 21.49 8.80 -11.37
CA LYS A 190 21.83 9.33 -10.04
C LYS A 190 22.51 10.68 -10.15
N GLU A 191 23.51 10.79 -11.01
CA GLU A 191 24.25 12.03 -11.29
C GLU A 191 23.34 13.10 -11.87
N PHE A 192 22.42 12.72 -12.76
CA PHE A 192 21.43 13.63 -13.31
C PHE A 192 20.49 14.16 -12.21
N ALA A 193 19.96 13.29 -11.36
CA ALA A 193 19.07 13.69 -10.27
C ALA A 193 19.78 14.59 -9.26
N ALA A 194 21.06 14.31 -8.94
CA ALA A 194 21.88 15.14 -8.06
C ALA A 194 22.15 16.53 -8.67
N ARG A 195 22.38 16.59 -9.99
CA ARG A 195 22.63 17.85 -10.71
C ARG A 195 21.35 18.69 -10.86
N TYR A 196 20.20 18.03 -10.97
CA TYR A 196 18.91 18.67 -11.18
C TYR A 196 17.90 18.16 -10.14
N PRO A 197 17.95 18.65 -8.89
CA PRO A 197 17.06 18.21 -7.82
C PRO A 197 15.59 18.34 -8.23
N GLY A 198 14.80 17.28 -7.94
CA GLY A 198 13.37 17.22 -8.29
C GLY A 198 13.04 16.98 -9.75
N SER A 199 14.05 16.74 -10.61
CA SER A 199 13.85 16.40 -12.02
C SER A 199 13.45 14.94 -12.25
N VAL A 200 13.80 14.06 -11.32
CA VAL A 200 13.45 12.63 -11.36
C VAL A 200 12.39 12.34 -10.32
N GLN A 201 11.33 11.68 -10.73
CA GLN A 201 10.25 11.29 -9.84
C GLN A 201 9.76 9.89 -10.20
N HIS A 202 9.55 9.04 -9.20
CA HIS A 202 8.88 7.76 -9.39
C HIS A 202 7.37 7.97 -9.55
N THR A 203 6.72 7.22 -10.44
CA THR A 203 5.28 7.35 -10.72
C THR A 203 4.39 7.11 -9.50
N LYS A 204 4.86 6.33 -8.51
CA LYS A 204 4.19 6.17 -7.23
C LYS A 204 3.90 7.51 -6.53
N HIS A 205 4.74 8.53 -6.76
CA HIS A 205 4.62 9.85 -6.14
C HIS A 205 3.87 10.86 -7.01
N TYR A 206 3.29 10.43 -8.12
CA TYR A 206 2.42 11.27 -8.92
C TYR A 206 1.15 11.64 -8.15
N ARG A 207 0.79 12.94 -8.15
CA ARG A 207 -0.40 13.47 -7.46
C ARG A 207 -1.31 14.29 -8.36
N GLY A 208 -0.82 14.70 -9.50
CA GLY A 208 -1.57 15.51 -10.46
C GLY A 208 -0.65 16.13 -11.52
N PRO A 209 -1.23 16.72 -12.57
CA PRO A 209 -0.48 17.27 -13.70
C PRO A 209 0.16 18.62 -13.41
N GLU A 210 -0.18 19.30 -12.31
CA GLU A 210 0.19 20.70 -12.05
C GLU A 210 1.70 20.90 -12.00
N LYS A 211 2.42 19.95 -11.39
CA LYS A 211 3.89 19.98 -11.29
C LYS A 211 4.59 19.90 -12.63
N TYR A 212 3.91 19.42 -13.66
CA TYR A 212 4.49 19.10 -14.97
C TYR A 212 4.09 20.11 -16.04
N ARG A 213 3.21 21.07 -15.74
CA ARG A 213 2.78 22.10 -16.70
C ARG A 213 3.97 22.93 -17.19
N GLY A 214 4.09 23.06 -18.49
CA GLY A 214 5.18 23.82 -19.12
C GLY A 214 6.57 23.17 -19.03
N LYS A 215 6.65 21.90 -18.60
CA LYS A 215 7.89 21.13 -18.58
C LYS A 215 7.89 20.10 -19.71
N VAL A 216 9.09 19.77 -20.19
CA VAL A 216 9.30 18.59 -21.04
C VAL A 216 9.38 17.38 -20.10
N ASN A 217 8.54 16.38 -20.34
CA ASN A 217 8.51 15.17 -19.54
C ASN A 217 8.87 13.99 -20.42
N GLU A 218 9.82 13.18 -19.97
CA GLU A 218 10.22 11.95 -20.63
C GLU A 218 9.87 10.76 -19.73
N PHE A 219 9.20 9.78 -20.32
CA PHE A 219 8.91 8.51 -19.67
C PHE A 219 9.74 7.41 -20.33
N PRO A 220 10.48 6.61 -19.55
CA PRO A 220 11.17 5.46 -20.11
C PRO A 220 10.16 4.51 -20.79
N PRO A 221 10.47 3.98 -21.98
CA PRO A 221 9.52 3.21 -22.78
C PRO A 221 9.13 1.83 -22.21
N TRP A 222 9.75 1.40 -21.14
CA TRP A 222 9.54 0.06 -20.51
C TRP A 222 8.72 0.07 -19.22
N GLN A 223 7.95 1.11 -18.96
CA GLN A 223 7.07 1.17 -17.77
C GLN A 223 5.65 0.65 -18.07
N PHE A 224 5.54 -0.48 -18.75
CA PHE A 224 4.27 -1.20 -18.93
C PHE A 224 4.35 -2.60 -18.32
#